data_6320a49a21a31f68feb184ea9b7e636c
#
_entry.id   6320a49a21a31f68feb184ea9b7e636c
#
_cell.length_a   1.000
_cell.length_b   1.000
_cell.length_c   1.000
_cell.angle_alpha   90.00
_cell.angle_beta   90.00
_cell.angle_gamma   90.00
#
_symmetry.space_group_name_H-M   'P 1'
#
loop_
_entity.id
_entity.type
_entity.pdbx_description
1 polymer ?
#
loop_
_entity_poly.entity_id
_entity_poly.type
_entity_poly.pdbx_seq_one_letter_code
_entity_poly.pdbx_strand_id
1 'polypeptide(L)'
;MSLAAAASAALRPQDWPTSIWVLLLTGLAYAVGFLAYRPSFPRNAPKLFKGYPVLGVPRFFTDRGNFLTEGRRLAGSGNWSFYFGKMRIVGLSGEDGRRLFFESRDLDFTKGYGALFNATPRIEVSADRSSGDDFGVKFNRNLVKLLRKDILSERLHLLVGDTRQTMDKLASRIGGDGGSGVSDPFEDMYHLVFKLTMRTVGCDEVAEDEALLRRVQRIFESIDAASTATKVMFPWMPTVGHLRRVYSGAQMYMILEKVIKERKDRGFGGDDALQFLMDNGDSTAEMVAFIVGALFAGLINSGINAAYLLCFLAADARWRGEVRREVDAAVRRHRRADDEAPEDVLARLTMDEWEAEFPTVDLGLRETIRHTITGCGFRYNASGKDVAIGASGEVLPRDSYAVFHFDTTHMDGRFFPEPLRWDPGRFVPGPEGGDKNDASAFIGWGAGRHPCLGMRFARMEMAVTTALFVAKFDFDLVDGEGKRMDKVPDNSVDRNRHSASKPREKMFLKYTLRK
;
A
#
# COMPACT_ATOMS: atom_id res chain seq x y z
N MET A 1 -39.56 -13.84 -47.45
CA MET A 1 -38.92 -14.58 -46.32
C MET A 1 -39.15 -13.80 -45.05
N SER A 2 -39.78 -14.41 -44.04
CA SER A 2 -40.01 -13.72 -42.75
C SER A 2 -38.68 -13.52 -42.03
N LEU A 3 -38.56 -12.42 -41.25
CA LEU A 3 -37.39 -12.12 -40.40
C LEU A 3 -36.99 -13.31 -39.51
N ALA A 4 -37.96 -14.13 -39.10
CA ALA A 4 -37.72 -15.35 -38.31
C ALA A 4 -37.03 -16.46 -39.13
N ALA A 5 -37.31 -16.59 -40.42
CA ALA A 5 -36.66 -17.57 -41.30
C ALA A 5 -35.21 -17.15 -41.65
N ALA A 6 -34.97 -15.84 -41.79
CA ALA A 6 -33.62 -15.31 -41.97
C ALA A 6 -32.77 -15.45 -40.71
N ALA A 7 -33.36 -15.24 -39.50
CA ALA A 7 -32.69 -15.44 -38.25
C ALA A 7 -32.37 -16.92 -37.96
N SER A 8 -33.25 -17.87 -38.36
CA SER A 8 -32.99 -19.30 -38.20
C SER A 8 -31.93 -19.85 -39.16
N ALA A 9 -31.79 -19.28 -40.35
CA ALA A 9 -30.71 -19.62 -41.29
C ALA A 9 -29.35 -19.08 -40.82
N ALA A 10 -29.32 -17.90 -40.20
CA ALA A 10 -28.10 -17.34 -39.60
C ALA A 10 -27.57 -18.17 -38.43
N LEU A 11 -28.42 -18.99 -37.78
CA LEU A 11 -28.05 -19.85 -36.65
C LEU A 11 -27.56 -21.25 -37.06
N ARG A 12 -27.51 -21.58 -38.38
CA ARG A 12 -27.01 -22.87 -38.88
C ARG A 12 -25.63 -22.68 -39.53
N PRO A 13 -24.53 -22.90 -38.81
CA PRO A 13 -23.19 -22.66 -39.36
C PRO A 13 -22.86 -23.46 -40.62
N GLN A 14 -23.48 -24.63 -40.78
CA GLN A 14 -23.31 -25.49 -41.95
C GLN A 14 -23.84 -24.88 -43.28
N ASP A 15 -24.74 -23.91 -43.19
CA ASP A 15 -25.34 -23.22 -44.35
C ASP A 15 -24.61 -21.93 -44.72
N TRP A 16 -23.54 -21.60 -43.99
CA TRP A 16 -22.79 -20.37 -44.21
C TRP A 16 -21.93 -20.47 -45.48
N PRO A 17 -21.89 -19.43 -46.32
CA PRO A 17 -20.99 -19.35 -47.45
C PRO A 17 -19.53 -19.56 -47.07
N THR A 18 -18.76 -20.21 -47.92
CA THR A 18 -17.31 -20.44 -47.68
C THR A 18 -16.56 -19.16 -47.35
N SER A 19 -16.97 -18.01 -47.91
CA SER A 19 -16.40 -16.71 -47.61
C SER A 19 -16.52 -16.31 -46.14
N ILE A 20 -17.63 -16.66 -45.46
CA ILE A 20 -17.81 -16.39 -44.02
C ILE A 20 -16.83 -17.23 -43.19
N TRP A 21 -16.67 -18.51 -43.53
CA TRP A 21 -15.69 -19.37 -42.87
C TRP A 21 -14.26 -18.89 -43.07
N VAL A 22 -13.90 -18.44 -44.25
CA VAL A 22 -12.59 -17.86 -44.55
C VAL A 22 -12.36 -16.61 -43.70
N LEU A 23 -13.34 -15.72 -43.59
CA LEU A 23 -13.25 -14.52 -42.76
C LEU A 23 -13.10 -14.87 -41.26
N LEU A 24 -13.90 -15.82 -40.76
CA LEU A 24 -13.82 -16.27 -39.38
C LEU A 24 -12.48 -16.93 -39.05
N LEU A 25 -11.99 -17.82 -39.95
CA LEU A 25 -10.69 -18.48 -39.74
C LEU A 25 -9.53 -17.49 -39.85
N THR A 26 -9.60 -16.54 -40.78
CA THR A 26 -8.60 -15.47 -40.90
C THR A 26 -8.62 -14.56 -39.65
N GLY A 27 -9.82 -14.18 -39.22
CA GLY A 27 -9.99 -13.40 -37.99
C GLY A 27 -9.48 -14.15 -36.73
N LEU A 28 -9.77 -15.44 -36.65
CA LEU A 28 -9.26 -16.30 -35.56
C LEU A 28 -7.73 -16.44 -35.61
N ALA A 29 -7.17 -16.69 -36.79
CA ALA A 29 -5.72 -16.78 -36.99
C ALA A 29 -5.02 -15.46 -36.63
N TYR A 30 -5.60 -14.32 -37.03
CA TYR A 30 -5.12 -13.00 -36.64
C TYR A 30 -5.20 -12.78 -35.11
N ALA A 31 -6.34 -13.13 -34.49
CA ALA A 31 -6.52 -13.02 -33.04
C ALA A 31 -5.52 -13.91 -32.28
N VAL A 32 -5.32 -15.16 -32.73
CA VAL A 32 -4.33 -16.08 -32.16
C VAL A 32 -2.91 -15.52 -32.34
N GLY A 33 -2.57 -15.07 -33.54
CA GLY A 33 -1.27 -14.46 -33.82
C GLY A 33 -1.05 -13.20 -32.98
N PHE A 34 -2.05 -12.34 -32.87
CA PHE A 34 -2.00 -11.15 -32.01
C PHE A 34 -1.82 -11.50 -30.54
N LEU A 35 -2.54 -12.50 -30.02
CA LEU A 35 -2.41 -12.94 -28.63
C LEU A 35 -1.07 -13.65 -28.38
N ALA A 36 -0.59 -14.43 -29.33
CA ALA A 36 0.66 -15.18 -29.23
C ALA A 36 1.91 -14.30 -29.42
N TYR A 37 1.78 -13.18 -30.13
CA TYR A 37 2.93 -12.27 -30.37
C TYR A 37 3.47 -11.72 -29.05
N ARG A 38 4.79 -11.86 -28.87
CA ARG A 38 5.56 -11.31 -27.76
C ARG A 38 6.84 -10.66 -28.26
N PRO A 39 7.20 -9.45 -27.77
CA PRO A 39 8.51 -8.90 -28.04
C PRO A 39 9.62 -9.84 -27.52
N SER A 40 10.63 -10.14 -28.30
CA SER A 40 11.75 -11.00 -27.87
C SER A 40 12.62 -10.30 -26.85
N PHE A 41 13.23 -11.09 -25.97
CA PHE A 41 14.35 -10.61 -25.13
C PHE A 41 15.62 -10.53 -25.98
N PRO A 42 16.48 -9.50 -25.78
CA PRO A 42 17.79 -9.46 -26.39
C PRO A 42 18.69 -10.59 -25.85
N ARG A 43 19.77 -10.92 -26.59
CA ARG A 43 20.67 -12.05 -26.23
C ARG A 43 21.34 -11.90 -24.88
N ASN A 44 21.60 -10.66 -24.47
CA ASN A 44 22.20 -10.29 -23.21
C ASN A 44 21.19 -9.93 -22.10
N ALA A 45 19.90 -10.25 -22.28
CA ALA A 45 18.95 -10.18 -21.18
C ALA A 45 19.24 -11.30 -20.15
N PRO A 46 18.89 -11.09 -18.86
CA PRO A 46 18.99 -12.14 -17.85
C PRO A 46 18.24 -13.41 -18.25
N LYS A 47 18.67 -14.55 -17.71
CA LYS A 47 18.13 -15.88 -18.03
C LYS A 47 16.60 -15.93 -17.94
N LEU A 48 15.97 -16.45 -18.99
CA LEU A 48 14.50 -16.50 -19.10
C LEU A 48 13.92 -17.63 -18.25
N PHE A 49 13.02 -17.28 -17.35
CA PHE A 49 12.13 -18.23 -16.67
C PHE A 49 10.99 -18.61 -17.63
N LYS A 50 10.90 -19.88 -18.00
CA LYS A 50 9.91 -20.38 -18.93
C LYS A 50 8.51 -20.35 -18.32
N GLY A 51 7.56 -19.76 -19.03
CA GLY A 51 6.15 -19.70 -18.66
C GLY A 51 5.25 -20.29 -19.75
N TYR A 52 3.95 -20.16 -19.55
CA TYR A 52 2.95 -20.63 -20.51
C TYR A 52 2.94 -19.76 -21.79
N PRO A 53 2.60 -20.33 -22.96
CA PRO A 53 2.26 -19.53 -24.13
C PRO A 53 1.17 -18.50 -23.77
N VAL A 54 1.17 -17.33 -24.39
CA VAL A 54 0.21 -16.23 -24.21
C VAL A 54 0.20 -15.64 -22.78
N LEU A 55 0.06 -16.45 -21.73
CA LEU A 55 -0.08 -15.98 -20.35
C LEU A 55 1.26 -15.60 -19.69
N GLY A 56 2.36 -16.23 -20.11
CA GLY A 56 3.64 -16.08 -19.39
C GLY A 56 3.63 -16.82 -18.06
N VAL A 57 3.93 -16.14 -16.97
CA VAL A 57 4.01 -16.72 -15.63
C VAL A 57 2.92 -16.14 -14.71
N PRO A 58 1.71 -16.75 -14.67
CA PRO A 58 0.63 -16.30 -13.78
C PRO A 58 0.99 -16.31 -12.29
N ARG A 59 1.92 -17.18 -11.87
CA ARG A 59 2.44 -17.25 -10.50
C ARG A 59 2.99 -15.90 -9.99
N PHE A 60 3.41 -15.03 -10.88
CA PHE A 60 3.78 -13.65 -10.53
C PHE A 60 2.66 -12.88 -9.80
N PHE A 61 1.40 -13.31 -9.96
CA PHE A 61 0.25 -12.72 -9.27
C PHE A 61 -0.32 -13.60 -8.15
N THR A 62 -0.29 -14.92 -8.33
CA THR A 62 -0.97 -15.86 -7.43
C THR A 62 -0.05 -16.51 -6.40
N ASP A 63 1.27 -16.51 -6.62
CA ASP A 63 2.29 -17.16 -5.78
C ASP A 63 3.60 -16.34 -5.87
N ARG A 64 3.49 -15.06 -5.60
CA ARG A 64 4.52 -14.06 -5.93
C ARG A 64 5.84 -14.30 -5.21
N GLY A 65 5.83 -14.39 -3.89
CA GLY A 65 7.04 -14.53 -3.09
C GLY A 65 7.85 -15.77 -3.45
N ASN A 66 7.16 -16.92 -3.56
CA ASN A 66 7.81 -18.17 -3.96
C ASN A 66 8.38 -18.08 -5.38
N PHE A 67 7.61 -17.53 -6.33
CA PHE A 67 8.04 -17.36 -7.71
C PHE A 67 9.26 -16.41 -7.83
N LEU A 68 9.24 -15.26 -7.13
CA LEU A 68 10.37 -14.32 -7.14
C LEU A 68 11.64 -14.95 -6.52
N THR A 69 11.47 -15.72 -5.46
CA THR A 69 12.59 -16.45 -4.82
C THR A 69 13.16 -17.54 -5.73
N GLU A 70 12.31 -18.29 -6.42
CA GLU A 70 12.71 -19.31 -7.38
C GLU A 70 13.43 -18.70 -8.59
N GLY A 71 12.87 -17.61 -9.13
CA GLY A 71 13.44 -16.90 -10.27
C GLY A 71 14.86 -16.37 -9.98
N ARG A 72 15.10 -15.84 -8.79
CA ARG A 72 16.43 -15.40 -8.34
C ARG A 72 17.46 -16.53 -8.35
N ARG A 73 17.05 -17.76 -8.05
CA ARG A 73 17.95 -18.93 -8.05
C ARG A 73 18.26 -19.47 -9.44
N LEU A 74 17.59 -18.97 -10.47
CA LEU A 74 17.71 -19.47 -11.85
C LEU A 74 19.06 -19.16 -12.48
N ALA A 75 19.67 -18.03 -12.13
CA ALA A 75 20.93 -17.56 -12.70
C ALA A 75 21.93 -17.18 -11.62
N GLY A 76 23.23 -17.33 -11.91
CA GLY A 76 24.31 -17.00 -10.98
C GLY A 76 24.40 -15.51 -10.62
N SER A 77 23.99 -14.61 -11.51
CA SER A 77 23.87 -13.17 -11.24
C SER A 77 22.73 -12.85 -10.27
N GLY A 78 21.77 -13.77 -10.10
CA GLY A 78 20.54 -13.56 -9.37
C GLY A 78 19.52 -12.69 -10.12
N ASN A 79 19.86 -12.13 -11.28
CA ASN A 79 18.90 -11.47 -12.17
C ASN A 79 18.27 -12.51 -13.10
N TRP A 80 17.01 -12.30 -13.47
CA TRP A 80 16.27 -13.23 -14.30
C TRP A 80 15.15 -12.52 -15.03
N SER A 81 14.63 -13.11 -16.09
CA SER A 81 13.58 -12.50 -16.90
C SER A 81 12.39 -13.44 -17.08
N PHE A 82 11.22 -12.89 -17.35
CA PHE A 82 9.99 -13.64 -17.62
C PHE A 82 8.98 -12.80 -18.37
N TYR A 83 7.96 -13.48 -18.92
CA TYR A 83 6.81 -12.82 -19.49
C TYR A 83 5.62 -12.84 -18.54
N PHE A 84 4.88 -11.75 -18.48
CA PHE A 84 3.56 -11.68 -17.87
C PHE A 84 2.58 -11.12 -18.92
N GLY A 85 1.78 -12.00 -19.53
CA GLY A 85 1.14 -11.68 -20.80
C GLY A 85 2.18 -11.34 -21.88
N LYS A 86 2.08 -10.16 -22.47
CA LYS A 86 3.05 -9.63 -23.46
C LYS A 86 4.20 -8.83 -22.84
N MET A 87 4.09 -8.51 -21.55
CA MET A 87 5.08 -7.67 -20.87
C MET A 87 6.35 -8.46 -20.61
N ARG A 88 7.50 -7.87 -21.00
CA ARG A 88 8.83 -8.34 -20.63
C ARG A 88 9.13 -7.80 -19.24
N ILE A 89 9.45 -8.68 -18.30
CA ILE A 89 9.78 -8.30 -16.92
C ILE A 89 11.14 -8.89 -16.56
N VAL A 90 11.98 -8.09 -15.91
CA VAL A 90 13.27 -8.50 -15.36
C VAL A 90 13.22 -8.40 -13.86
N GLY A 91 13.48 -9.52 -13.17
CA GLY A 91 13.73 -9.55 -11.74
C GLY A 91 15.16 -9.12 -11.46
N LEU A 92 15.30 -8.01 -10.76
CA LEU A 92 16.59 -7.47 -10.35
C LEU A 92 16.94 -7.93 -8.94
N SER A 93 18.20 -8.25 -8.70
CA SER A 93 18.70 -8.63 -7.38
C SER A 93 20.19 -8.24 -7.20
N GLY A 94 20.68 -8.43 -5.98
CA GLY A 94 22.04 -8.02 -5.64
C GLY A 94 22.21 -6.50 -5.58
N GLU A 95 23.44 -6.06 -5.36
CA GLU A 95 23.74 -4.64 -5.19
C GLU A 95 23.55 -3.85 -6.49
N ASP A 96 24.05 -4.37 -7.63
CA ASP A 96 23.90 -3.73 -8.94
C ASP A 96 22.43 -3.62 -9.35
N GLY A 97 21.65 -4.69 -9.16
CA GLY A 97 20.20 -4.67 -9.42
C GLY A 97 19.47 -3.69 -8.52
N ARG A 98 19.84 -3.61 -7.25
CA ARG A 98 19.28 -2.66 -6.28
C ARG A 98 19.60 -1.23 -6.68
N ARG A 99 20.85 -0.94 -6.98
CA ARG A 99 21.28 0.40 -7.42
C ARG A 99 20.56 0.84 -8.70
N LEU A 100 20.51 -0.04 -9.70
CA LEU A 100 19.75 0.24 -10.92
C LEU A 100 18.28 0.54 -10.60
N PHE A 101 17.63 -0.27 -9.75
CA PHE A 101 16.21 -0.15 -9.45
C PHE A 101 15.85 1.14 -8.70
N PHE A 102 16.65 1.55 -7.71
CA PHE A 102 16.32 2.67 -6.84
C PHE A 102 16.93 4.00 -7.29
N GLU A 103 18.07 4.00 -8.01
CA GLU A 103 18.84 5.21 -8.27
C GLU A 103 18.79 5.67 -9.74
N SER A 104 18.46 4.77 -10.69
CA SER A 104 18.49 5.09 -12.11
C SER A 104 17.42 6.11 -12.50
N ARG A 105 17.80 7.07 -13.35
CA ARG A 105 16.90 8.03 -13.99
C ARG A 105 16.17 7.43 -15.21
N ASP A 106 16.65 6.31 -15.73
CA ASP A 106 16.08 5.62 -16.89
C ASP A 106 14.81 4.84 -16.53
N LEU A 107 14.54 4.66 -15.22
CA LEU A 107 13.45 3.86 -14.72
C LEU A 107 12.29 4.71 -14.16
N ASP A 108 11.13 4.59 -14.80
CA ASP A 108 9.91 5.30 -14.45
C ASP A 108 9.09 4.54 -13.39
N PHE A 109 8.87 5.18 -12.26
CA PHE A 109 8.06 4.65 -11.15
C PHE A 109 6.57 4.57 -11.52
N THR A 110 6.02 5.68 -12.04
CA THR A 110 4.57 5.83 -12.28
C THR A 110 4.08 4.83 -13.33
N LYS A 111 4.83 4.70 -14.45
CA LYS A 111 4.52 3.72 -15.49
C LYS A 111 4.66 2.27 -15.01
N GLY A 112 5.67 2.00 -14.16
CA GLY A 112 5.87 0.68 -13.56
C GLY A 112 4.69 0.25 -12.69
N TYR A 113 4.31 1.09 -11.73
CA TYR A 113 3.17 0.81 -10.84
C TYR A 113 1.83 0.86 -11.57
N GLY A 114 1.63 1.80 -12.49
CA GLY A 114 0.41 1.92 -13.28
C GLY A 114 0.10 0.67 -14.12
N ALA A 115 1.14 0.00 -14.64
CA ALA A 115 0.97 -1.21 -15.42
C ALA A 115 0.83 -2.49 -14.57
N LEU A 116 1.73 -2.70 -13.60
CA LEU A 116 1.86 -3.99 -12.91
C LEU A 116 1.09 -4.05 -11.58
N PHE A 117 0.88 -2.93 -10.92
CA PHE A 117 0.07 -2.88 -9.70
C PHE A 117 -1.42 -2.72 -10.02
N ASN A 118 -1.74 -2.00 -11.10
CA ASN A 118 -3.11 -1.73 -11.59
C ASN A 118 -4.07 -1.17 -10.50
N ALA A 119 -3.53 -0.63 -9.43
CA ALA A 119 -4.30 -0.01 -8.35
C ALA A 119 -4.56 1.48 -8.63
N THR A 120 -3.69 2.12 -9.40
CA THR A 120 -3.86 3.52 -9.79
C THR A 120 -5.12 3.69 -10.62
N PRO A 121 -6.00 4.64 -10.27
CA PRO A 121 -7.11 4.99 -11.13
C PRO A 121 -6.54 5.40 -12.50
N ARG A 122 -6.80 4.61 -13.53
CA ARG A 122 -6.70 5.12 -14.90
C ARG A 122 -7.93 5.99 -15.12
N ILE A 123 -7.94 7.15 -14.52
CA ILE A 123 -8.78 8.20 -15.00
C ILE A 123 -8.06 8.68 -16.25
N GLU A 124 -8.57 8.28 -17.39
CA GLU A 124 -8.41 9.08 -18.59
C GLU A 124 -9.15 10.39 -18.28
N VAL A 125 -8.55 11.21 -17.43
CA VAL A 125 -8.80 12.63 -17.47
C VAL A 125 -8.48 12.95 -18.90
N SER A 126 -9.49 13.36 -19.65
CA SER A 126 -9.29 13.93 -20.98
C SER A 126 -8.21 14.98 -20.77
N ALA A 127 -6.96 14.54 -21.01
CA ALA A 127 -5.83 15.41 -20.88
C ALA A 127 -6.12 16.48 -21.92
N ASP A 128 -6.50 17.63 -21.43
CA ASP A 128 -6.30 18.83 -22.21
C ASP A 128 -4.80 18.80 -22.49
N ARG A 129 -4.46 18.36 -23.71
CA ARG A 129 -3.07 18.19 -24.17
C ARG A 129 -2.29 19.50 -24.14
N SER A 130 -2.93 20.57 -23.70
CA SER A 130 -2.33 21.91 -23.56
C SER A 130 -1.52 22.09 -22.28
N SER A 131 -1.74 21.30 -21.21
CA SER A 131 -1.05 21.53 -19.91
C SER A 131 0.14 20.61 -19.63
N GLY A 132 0.54 19.70 -20.48
CA GLY A 132 1.83 18.96 -20.41
C GLY A 132 2.18 18.25 -19.08
N ASP A 133 1.40 18.44 -18.03
CA ASP A 133 1.64 17.87 -16.70
C ASP A 133 1.08 16.44 -16.64
N ASP A 134 1.98 15.47 -16.52
CA ASP A 134 1.62 14.07 -16.20
C ASP A 134 0.91 14.03 -14.83
N PHE A 135 -0.23 13.30 -14.74
CA PHE A 135 -0.97 13.10 -13.50
C PHE A 135 -0.06 12.72 -12.32
N GLY A 136 0.95 11.88 -12.53
CA GLY A 136 1.89 11.47 -11.50
C GLY A 136 2.71 12.62 -10.94
N VAL A 137 3.12 13.57 -11.76
CA VAL A 137 3.86 14.77 -11.33
C VAL A 137 2.97 15.69 -10.51
N LYS A 138 1.74 15.94 -10.98
CA LYS A 138 0.75 16.76 -10.27
C LYS A 138 0.36 16.12 -8.93
N PHE A 139 0.12 14.82 -8.92
CA PHE A 139 -0.18 14.04 -7.73
C PHE A 139 0.92 14.17 -6.67
N ASN A 140 2.18 13.90 -7.05
CA ASN A 140 3.30 14.00 -6.12
C ASN A 140 3.50 15.42 -5.59
N ARG A 141 3.37 16.42 -6.44
CA ARG A 141 3.47 17.84 -6.05
C ARG A 141 2.42 18.24 -5.01
N ASN A 142 1.16 17.85 -5.23
CA ASN A 142 0.06 18.14 -4.31
C ASN A 142 0.23 17.35 -3.00
N LEU A 143 0.61 16.07 -3.08
CA LEU A 143 0.84 15.25 -1.89
C LEU A 143 1.97 15.81 -1.01
N VAL A 144 3.09 16.24 -1.60
CA VAL A 144 4.20 16.86 -0.85
C VAL A 144 3.75 18.14 -0.15
N LYS A 145 2.90 18.97 -0.78
CA LYS A 145 2.38 20.18 -0.14
C LYS A 145 1.49 19.86 1.05
N LEU A 146 0.55 18.94 0.90
CA LEU A 146 -0.38 18.53 1.97
C LEU A 146 0.31 17.84 3.16
N LEU A 147 1.44 17.18 2.93
CA LEU A 147 2.19 16.47 3.98
C LEU A 147 3.35 17.29 4.56
N ARG A 148 3.38 18.60 4.32
CA ARG A 148 4.33 19.50 4.97
C ARG A 148 4.05 19.57 6.46
N LYS A 149 5.12 19.83 7.22
CA LYS A 149 5.05 19.88 8.70
C LYS A 149 4.08 20.94 9.21
N ASP A 150 4.09 22.14 8.61
CA ASP A 150 3.18 23.22 8.95
C ASP A 150 1.71 22.80 8.79
N ILE A 151 1.33 22.26 7.63
CA ILE A 151 -0.03 21.77 7.35
C ILE A 151 -0.43 20.62 8.30
N LEU A 152 0.47 19.65 8.51
CA LEU A 152 0.20 18.57 9.46
C LEU A 152 0.05 19.07 10.90
N SER A 153 0.80 20.10 11.30
CA SER A 153 0.71 20.70 12.64
C SER A 153 -0.64 21.37 12.88
N GLU A 154 -1.17 22.06 11.89
CA GLU A 154 -2.50 22.70 11.97
C GLU A 154 -3.61 21.68 12.20
N ARG A 155 -3.49 20.51 11.58
CA ARG A 155 -4.51 19.44 11.65
C ARG A 155 -4.24 18.39 12.72
N LEU A 156 -3.12 18.47 13.46
CA LEU A 156 -2.72 17.48 14.46
C LEU A 156 -3.79 17.26 15.53
N HIS A 157 -4.44 18.33 15.99
CA HIS A 157 -5.50 18.26 16.99
C HIS A 157 -6.69 17.38 16.57
N LEU A 158 -7.04 17.34 15.26
CA LEU A 158 -8.07 16.47 14.72
C LEU A 158 -7.63 15.01 14.74
N LEU A 159 -6.37 14.74 14.36
CA LEU A 159 -5.82 13.38 14.33
C LEU A 159 -5.74 12.77 15.74
N VAL A 160 -5.28 13.55 16.70
CA VAL A 160 -5.23 13.14 18.11
C VAL A 160 -6.64 12.97 18.67
N GLY A 161 -7.55 13.88 18.36
CA GLY A 161 -8.96 13.83 18.77
C GLY A 161 -9.67 12.57 18.26
N ASP A 162 -9.52 12.25 16.97
CA ASP A 162 -10.11 11.05 16.36
C ASP A 162 -9.52 9.76 16.95
N THR A 163 -8.21 9.76 17.27
CA THR A 163 -7.55 8.64 17.93
C THR A 163 -8.09 8.46 19.35
N ARG A 164 -8.19 9.53 20.15
CA ARG A 164 -8.79 9.48 21.50
C ARG A 164 -10.22 8.94 21.46
N GLN A 165 -11.05 9.46 20.56
CA GLN A 165 -12.42 8.97 20.39
C GLN A 165 -12.46 7.46 20.10
N THR A 166 -11.50 6.96 19.32
CA THR A 166 -11.39 5.51 19.06
C THR A 166 -10.98 4.75 20.33
N MET A 167 -10.04 5.27 21.11
CA MET A 167 -9.67 4.67 22.39
C MET A 167 -10.84 4.66 23.39
N ASP A 168 -11.65 5.72 23.41
CA ASP A 168 -12.86 5.79 24.25
C ASP A 168 -13.91 4.77 23.83
N LYS A 169 -14.11 4.60 22.51
CA LYS A 169 -14.97 3.53 21.96
C LYS A 169 -14.47 2.12 22.35
N LEU A 170 -13.15 1.90 22.37
CA LEU A 170 -12.60 0.63 22.84
C LEU A 170 -12.83 0.47 24.35
N ALA A 171 -12.58 1.51 25.16
CA ALA A 171 -12.80 1.49 26.58
C ALA A 171 -14.28 1.17 26.94
N SER A 172 -15.24 1.70 26.19
CA SER A 172 -16.67 1.43 26.40
C SER A 172 -17.08 -0.03 26.14
N ARG A 173 -16.25 -0.83 25.46
CA ARG A 173 -16.47 -2.27 25.23
C ARG A 173 -16.03 -3.13 26.44
N ILE A 174 -15.34 -2.52 27.43
CA ILE A 174 -14.90 -3.22 28.63
C ILE A 174 -16.12 -3.42 29.53
N GLY A 175 -16.44 -4.66 29.88
CA GLY A 175 -17.57 -4.98 30.75
C GLY A 175 -17.22 -4.79 32.22
N GLY A 176 -17.99 -3.96 32.97
CA GLY A 176 -17.95 -3.82 34.43
C GLY A 176 -16.57 -3.52 35.05
N ASP A 177 -16.53 -3.33 36.39
CA ASP A 177 -15.26 -3.13 37.13
C ASP A 177 -14.34 -4.35 37.03
N GLY A 178 -13.12 -4.14 36.50
CA GLY A 178 -12.13 -5.20 36.30
C GLY A 178 -12.38 -6.09 35.07
N GLY A 179 -13.33 -5.72 34.20
CA GLY A 179 -13.62 -6.42 32.94
C GLY A 179 -12.52 -6.25 31.90
N SER A 180 -12.60 -7.02 30.81
CA SER A 180 -11.70 -6.90 29.67
C SER A 180 -12.49 -6.73 28.38
N GLY A 181 -11.93 -5.94 27.46
CA GLY A 181 -12.39 -5.86 26.06
C GLY A 181 -11.55 -6.74 25.15
N VAL A 182 -12.09 -7.05 23.98
CA VAL A 182 -11.37 -7.72 22.89
C VAL A 182 -11.51 -6.89 21.62
N SER A 183 -10.40 -6.66 20.94
CA SER A 183 -10.33 -5.91 19.67
C SER A 183 -9.70 -6.79 18.59
N ASP A 184 -10.25 -6.75 17.39
CA ASP A 184 -9.52 -7.13 16.18
C ASP A 184 -8.74 -5.90 15.71
N PRO A 185 -7.40 -5.84 15.92
CA PRO A 185 -6.62 -4.66 15.58
C PRO A 185 -6.61 -4.40 14.07
N PHE A 186 -6.80 -5.43 13.25
CA PHE A 186 -6.86 -5.30 11.79
C PHE A 186 -8.19 -4.76 11.27
N GLU A 187 -9.18 -4.61 12.14
CA GLU A 187 -10.43 -3.89 11.85
C GLU A 187 -10.42 -2.51 12.54
N ASP A 188 -10.19 -2.48 13.85
CA ASP A 188 -10.31 -1.25 14.63
C ASP A 188 -9.20 -0.23 14.28
N MET A 189 -7.92 -0.67 14.22
CA MET A 189 -6.81 0.23 13.87
C MET A 189 -6.80 0.57 12.38
N TYR A 190 -7.18 -0.38 11.52
CA TYR A 190 -7.31 -0.11 10.09
C TYR A 190 -8.37 0.96 9.82
N HIS A 191 -9.52 0.88 10.52
CA HIS A 191 -10.57 1.90 10.41
C HIS A 191 -10.13 3.25 10.95
N LEU A 192 -9.42 3.28 12.10
CA LEU A 192 -8.84 4.50 12.63
C LEU A 192 -7.89 5.15 11.62
N VAL A 193 -6.93 4.38 11.09
CA VAL A 193 -5.96 4.88 10.10
C VAL A 193 -6.66 5.35 8.82
N PHE A 194 -7.75 4.70 8.42
CA PHE A 194 -8.58 5.19 7.32
C PHE A 194 -9.15 6.58 7.61
N LYS A 195 -9.65 6.79 8.83
CA LYS A 195 -10.16 8.09 9.29
C LYS A 195 -9.07 9.16 9.28
N LEU A 196 -7.90 8.87 9.87
CA LEU A 196 -6.75 9.79 9.92
C LEU A 196 -6.24 10.14 8.51
N THR A 197 -6.17 9.15 7.63
CA THR A 197 -5.79 9.37 6.22
C THR A 197 -6.82 10.24 5.50
N MET A 198 -8.13 9.99 5.73
CA MET A 198 -9.20 10.80 5.14
C MET A 198 -9.15 12.26 5.62
N ARG A 199 -8.82 12.52 6.89
CA ARG A 199 -8.56 13.85 7.44
C ARG A 199 -7.40 14.57 6.73
N THR A 200 -6.36 13.81 6.37
CA THR A 200 -5.10 14.39 5.86
C THR A 200 -5.12 14.59 4.34
N VAL A 201 -5.69 13.65 3.58
CA VAL A 201 -5.65 13.68 2.11
C VAL A 201 -7.02 13.62 1.44
N GLY A 202 -8.09 13.70 2.21
CA GLY A 202 -9.48 13.67 1.75
C GLY A 202 -10.27 14.89 2.17
N CYS A 203 -11.40 14.67 2.85
CA CYS A 203 -12.29 15.73 3.30
C CYS A 203 -12.92 15.43 4.67
N ASP A 204 -13.17 16.49 5.41
CA ASP A 204 -13.67 16.42 6.78
C ASP A 204 -15.10 15.89 6.85
N GLU A 205 -15.97 16.20 5.90
CA GLU A 205 -17.35 15.71 5.88
C GLU A 205 -17.43 14.17 5.84
N VAL A 206 -16.48 13.53 5.15
CA VAL A 206 -16.40 12.06 5.15
C VAL A 206 -15.81 11.55 6.46
N ALA A 207 -14.80 12.23 7.02
CA ALA A 207 -14.14 11.80 8.24
C ALA A 207 -15.02 11.98 9.49
N GLU A 208 -15.94 12.96 9.50
CA GLU A 208 -16.84 13.26 10.62
C GLU A 208 -18.08 12.37 10.68
N ASP A 209 -18.60 11.97 9.53
CA ASP A 209 -19.76 11.06 9.45
C ASP A 209 -19.26 9.60 9.45
N GLU A 210 -19.40 8.93 10.59
CA GLU A 210 -18.98 7.53 10.77
C GLU A 210 -19.64 6.57 9.75
N ALA A 211 -20.90 6.79 9.41
CA ALA A 211 -21.62 5.94 8.45
C ALA A 211 -21.10 6.15 7.02
N LEU A 212 -20.85 7.40 6.66
CA LEU A 212 -20.28 7.77 5.37
C LEU A 212 -18.82 7.29 5.26
N LEU A 213 -18.02 7.45 6.30
CA LEU A 213 -16.64 6.98 6.38
C LEU A 213 -16.55 5.46 6.14
N ARG A 214 -17.39 4.67 6.84
CA ARG A 214 -17.48 3.21 6.63
C ARG A 214 -17.96 2.85 5.23
N ARG A 215 -18.85 3.63 4.65
CA ARG A 215 -19.30 3.43 3.27
C ARG A 215 -18.16 3.68 2.29
N VAL A 216 -17.42 4.78 2.43
CA VAL A 216 -16.30 5.15 1.59
C VAL A 216 -15.16 4.12 1.72
N GLN A 217 -14.87 3.64 2.93
CA GLN A 217 -13.90 2.57 3.18
C GLN A 217 -14.27 1.29 2.40
N ARG A 218 -15.52 0.82 2.49
CA ARG A 218 -15.97 -0.37 1.74
C ARG A 218 -15.89 -0.20 0.23
N ILE A 219 -16.19 1.01 -0.27
CA ILE A 219 -16.03 1.34 -1.70
C ILE A 219 -14.56 1.25 -2.08
N PHE A 220 -13.67 1.83 -1.29
CA PHE A 220 -12.22 1.78 -1.52
C PHE A 220 -11.69 0.34 -1.52
N GLU A 221 -12.04 -0.46 -0.52
CA GLU A 221 -11.66 -1.88 -0.44
C GLU A 221 -12.18 -2.68 -1.65
N SER A 222 -13.37 -2.33 -2.15
CA SER A 222 -13.93 -2.93 -3.37
C SER A 222 -13.13 -2.56 -4.64
N ILE A 223 -12.59 -1.33 -4.71
CA ILE A 223 -11.71 -0.89 -5.80
C ILE A 223 -10.38 -1.63 -5.74
N ASP A 224 -9.79 -1.78 -4.55
CA ASP A 224 -8.53 -2.50 -4.33
C ASP A 224 -8.64 -3.98 -4.71
N ALA A 225 -9.67 -4.66 -4.21
CA ALA A 225 -9.92 -6.08 -4.49
C ALA A 225 -10.17 -6.38 -5.99
N ALA A 226 -10.48 -5.38 -6.80
CA ALA A 226 -10.70 -5.54 -8.24
C ALA A 226 -9.41 -5.61 -9.07
N SER A 227 -8.23 -5.45 -8.46
CA SER A 227 -6.94 -5.64 -9.13
C SER A 227 -6.65 -7.13 -9.31
N THR A 228 -6.72 -7.62 -10.56
CA THR A 228 -6.55 -9.05 -10.89
C THR A 228 -5.48 -9.27 -11.94
N ALA A 229 -4.86 -10.45 -11.95
CA ALA A 229 -3.88 -10.87 -12.96
C ALA A 229 -4.43 -10.73 -14.39
N THR A 230 -5.69 -11.13 -14.60
CA THR A 230 -6.36 -11.05 -15.90
C THR A 230 -6.46 -9.61 -16.40
N LYS A 231 -6.80 -8.66 -15.50
CA LYS A 231 -6.91 -7.24 -15.87
C LYS A 231 -5.55 -6.63 -16.22
N VAL A 232 -4.48 -7.05 -15.53
CA VAL A 232 -3.12 -6.60 -15.83
C VAL A 232 -2.63 -7.16 -17.15
N MET A 233 -2.85 -8.46 -17.43
CA MET A 233 -2.43 -9.11 -18.69
C MET A 233 -3.26 -8.68 -19.89
N PHE A 234 -4.57 -8.49 -19.70
CA PHE A 234 -5.55 -8.19 -20.75
C PHE A 234 -6.41 -6.99 -20.35
N PRO A 235 -5.85 -5.75 -20.37
CA PRO A 235 -6.54 -4.56 -19.88
C PRO A 235 -7.82 -4.22 -20.65
N TRP A 236 -7.96 -4.73 -21.88
CA TRP A 236 -9.14 -4.56 -22.74
C TRP A 236 -10.29 -5.53 -22.41
N MET A 237 -10.01 -6.62 -21.63
CA MET A 237 -11.02 -7.65 -21.34
C MET A 237 -12.01 -7.15 -20.28
N PRO A 238 -13.32 -7.17 -20.55
CA PRO A 238 -14.35 -6.87 -19.55
C PRO A 238 -14.46 -8.05 -18.58
N THR A 239 -13.97 -7.85 -17.35
CA THR A 239 -14.08 -8.83 -16.27
C THR A 239 -15.07 -8.34 -15.21
N VAL A 240 -15.64 -9.25 -14.40
CA VAL A 240 -16.49 -8.89 -13.26
C VAL A 240 -15.77 -7.92 -12.32
N GLY A 241 -14.47 -8.15 -12.09
CA GLY A 241 -13.64 -7.21 -11.32
C GLY A 241 -13.57 -5.81 -11.95
N HIS A 242 -13.50 -5.72 -13.28
CA HIS A 242 -13.52 -4.43 -13.97
C HIS A 242 -14.85 -3.70 -13.78
N LEU A 243 -15.98 -4.39 -13.96
CA LEU A 243 -17.31 -3.81 -13.76
C LEU A 243 -17.49 -3.35 -12.30
N ARG A 244 -17.07 -4.18 -11.35
CA ARG A 244 -17.08 -3.84 -9.92
C ARG A 244 -16.26 -2.58 -9.63
N ARG A 245 -15.06 -2.45 -10.21
CA ARG A 245 -14.20 -1.28 -10.06
C ARG A 245 -14.84 -0.01 -10.63
N VAL A 246 -15.41 -0.10 -11.83
CA VAL A 246 -16.12 1.04 -12.47
C VAL A 246 -17.31 1.47 -11.60
N TYR A 247 -18.11 0.52 -11.13
CA TYR A 247 -19.25 0.80 -10.26
C TYR A 247 -18.81 1.47 -8.94
N SER A 248 -17.79 0.91 -8.27
CA SER A 248 -17.26 1.46 -7.02
C SER A 248 -16.61 2.84 -7.23
N GLY A 249 -15.91 3.02 -8.36
CA GLY A 249 -15.35 4.32 -8.74
C GLY A 249 -16.44 5.38 -8.98
N ALA A 250 -17.53 5.01 -9.64
CA ALA A 250 -18.69 5.89 -9.84
C ALA A 250 -19.36 6.28 -8.50
N GLN A 251 -19.48 5.33 -7.56
CA GLN A 251 -20.00 5.67 -6.21
C GLN A 251 -19.08 6.64 -5.48
N MET A 252 -17.76 6.45 -5.52
CA MET A 252 -16.79 7.38 -4.93
C MET A 252 -16.92 8.76 -5.55
N TYR A 253 -17.02 8.82 -6.89
CA TYR A 253 -17.20 10.06 -7.62
C TYR A 253 -18.47 10.80 -7.16
N MET A 254 -19.63 10.12 -7.11
CA MET A 254 -20.90 10.73 -6.69
C MET A 254 -20.86 11.26 -5.24
N ILE A 255 -20.18 10.55 -4.34
CA ILE A 255 -20.04 11.01 -2.94
C ILE A 255 -19.22 12.30 -2.90
N LEU A 256 -18.05 12.32 -3.52
CA LEU A 256 -17.17 13.49 -3.51
C LEU A 256 -17.74 14.66 -4.31
N GLU A 257 -18.42 14.40 -5.44
CA GLU A 257 -19.11 15.42 -6.21
C GLU A 257 -20.19 16.12 -5.39
N LYS A 258 -20.96 15.35 -4.58
CA LYS A 258 -21.96 15.93 -3.67
C LYS A 258 -21.30 16.88 -2.67
N VAL A 259 -20.20 16.46 -2.02
CA VAL A 259 -19.47 17.30 -1.07
C VAL A 259 -18.94 18.57 -1.76
N ILE A 260 -18.31 18.42 -2.94
CA ILE A 260 -17.80 19.55 -3.73
C ILE A 260 -18.92 20.56 -4.08
N LYS A 261 -20.08 20.06 -4.50
CA LYS A 261 -21.24 20.91 -4.82
C LYS A 261 -21.73 21.65 -3.60
N GLU A 262 -21.90 20.98 -2.47
CA GLU A 262 -22.35 21.59 -1.21
C GLU A 262 -21.36 22.65 -0.70
N ARG A 263 -20.05 22.47 -0.90
CA ARG A 263 -19.02 23.47 -0.59
C ARG A 263 -19.13 24.69 -1.50
N LYS A 264 -19.30 24.48 -2.79
CA LYS A 264 -19.49 25.57 -3.77
C LYS A 264 -20.74 26.39 -3.47
N ASP A 265 -21.84 25.73 -3.10
CA ASP A 265 -23.11 26.39 -2.76
C ASP A 265 -22.99 27.20 -1.45
N ARG A 266 -22.15 26.75 -0.50
CA ARG A 266 -21.87 27.46 0.77
C ARG A 266 -20.80 28.56 0.64
N GLY A 267 -19.98 28.52 -0.42
CA GLY A 267 -18.88 29.45 -0.65
C GLY A 267 -17.61 29.20 0.15
N PHE A 268 -17.61 28.19 1.04
CA PHE A 268 -16.45 27.77 1.84
C PHE A 268 -16.58 26.31 2.28
N GLY A 269 -15.48 25.59 2.35
CA GLY A 269 -15.46 24.17 2.66
C GLY A 269 -14.48 23.70 3.75
N GLY A 270 -13.64 24.58 4.31
CA GLY A 270 -12.65 24.22 5.35
C GLY A 270 -11.21 24.21 4.82
N ASP A 271 -10.27 23.71 5.65
CA ASP A 271 -8.82 23.74 5.42
C ASP A 271 -8.26 22.34 5.07
N ASP A 272 -9.07 21.48 4.49
CA ASP A 272 -8.68 20.10 4.18
C ASP A 272 -8.11 19.94 2.74
N ALA A 273 -7.68 18.72 2.42
CA ALA A 273 -7.09 18.42 1.13
C ALA A 273 -8.07 18.64 -0.04
N LEU A 274 -9.37 18.37 0.15
CA LEU A 274 -10.36 18.59 -0.89
C LEU A 274 -10.48 20.09 -1.21
N GLN A 275 -10.50 20.97 -0.19
CA GLN A 275 -10.54 22.41 -0.39
C GLN A 275 -9.27 22.90 -1.09
N PHE A 276 -8.10 22.43 -0.66
CA PHE A 276 -6.84 22.74 -1.33
C PHE A 276 -6.86 22.40 -2.83
N LEU A 277 -7.45 21.27 -3.22
CA LEU A 277 -7.58 20.87 -4.62
C LEU A 277 -8.61 21.74 -5.36
N MET A 278 -9.71 22.12 -4.71
CA MET A 278 -10.71 23.05 -5.26
C MET A 278 -10.09 24.41 -5.54
N ASP A 279 -9.30 24.95 -4.61
CA ASP A 279 -8.62 26.24 -4.73
C ASP A 279 -7.52 26.24 -5.80
N ASN A 280 -6.92 25.07 -6.08
CA ASN A 280 -6.01 24.89 -7.22
C ASN A 280 -6.74 24.86 -8.58
N GLY A 281 -8.08 24.85 -8.60
CA GLY A 281 -8.89 24.75 -9.82
C GLY A 281 -8.95 23.35 -10.43
N ASP A 282 -8.67 22.31 -9.65
CA ASP A 282 -8.73 20.93 -10.12
C ASP A 282 -10.17 20.55 -10.48
N SER A 283 -10.35 19.77 -11.55
CA SER A 283 -11.64 19.21 -11.90
C SER A 283 -12.09 18.17 -10.88
N THR A 284 -13.40 17.91 -10.77
CA THR A 284 -13.95 16.87 -9.88
C THR A 284 -13.28 15.52 -10.12
N ALA A 285 -13.03 15.16 -11.38
CA ALA A 285 -12.37 13.90 -11.72
C ALA A 285 -10.92 13.83 -11.23
N GLU A 286 -10.17 14.93 -11.31
CA GLU A 286 -8.79 15.02 -10.79
C GLU A 286 -8.77 14.95 -9.26
N MET A 287 -9.70 15.63 -8.59
CA MET A 287 -9.83 15.59 -7.13
C MET A 287 -10.14 14.17 -6.64
N VAL A 288 -11.09 13.48 -7.27
CA VAL A 288 -11.41 12.07 -6.97
C VAL A 288 -10.21 11.16 -7.23
N ALA A 289 -9.52 11.36 -8.37
CA ALA A 289 -8.30 10.60 -8.69
C ALA A 289 -7.21 10.78 -7.65
N PHE A 290 -7.01 12.03 -7.20
CA PHE A 290 -6.02 12.34 -6.18
C PHE A 290 -6.36 11.65 -4.86
N ILE A 291 -7.60 11.82 -4.34
CA ILE A 291 -8.01 11.23 -3.06
C ILE A 291 -7.91 9.69 -3.10
N VAL A 292 -8.42 9.06 -4.14
CA VAL A 292 -8.33 7.59 -4.28
C VAL A 292 -6.86 7.14 -4.37
N GLY A 293 -6.03 7.85 -5.15
CA GLY A 293 -4.60 7.57 -5.25
C GLY A 293 -3.86 7.75 -3.92
N ALA A 294 -4.18 8.79 -3.16
CA ALA A 294 -3.60 9.08 -1.85
C ALA A 294 -4.03 8.04 -0.79
N LEU A 295 -5.28 7.58 -0.81
CA LEU A 295 -5.75 6.46 0.01
C LEU A 295 -4.99 5.17 -0.31
N PHE A 296 -4.74 4.85 -1.59
CA PHE A 296 -3.90 3.70 -1.95
C PHE A 296 -2.46 3.83 -1.43
N ALA A 297 -1.90 5.02 -1.47
CA ALA A 297 -0.53 5.26 -1.01
C ALA A 297 -0.41 5.18 0.53
N GLY A 298 -1.37 5.75 1.26
CA GLY A 298 -1.30 5.95 2.71
C GLY A 298 -1.93 4.84 3.54
N LEU A 299 -3.12 4.34 3.16
CA LEU A 299 -3.92 3.51 4.04
C LEU A 299 -3.42 2.07 4.19
N ILE A 300 -3.20 1.36 3.06
CA ILE A 300 -3.03 -0.10 3.10
C ILE A 300 -1.83 -0.49 3.96
N ASN A 301 -0.71 0.20 3.79
CA ASN A 301 0.49 -0.08 4.56
C ASN A 301 0.36 0.41 6.01
N SER A 302 -0.08 1.65 6.23
CA SER A 302 -0.19 2.24 7.58
C SER A 302 -1.19 1.49 8.46
N GLY A 303 -2.40 1.20 7.96
CA GLY A 303 -3.42 0.53 8.74
C GLY A 303 -3.03 -0.89 9.16
N ILE A 304 -2.38 -1.63 8.26
CA ILE A 304 -1.87 -2.97 8.56
C ILE A 304 -0.68 -2.90 9.53
N ASN A 305 0.24 -1.95 9.34
CA ASN A 305 1.39 -1.79 10.23
C ASN A 305 0.98 -1.33 11.64
N ALA A 306 -0.04 -0.47 11.79
CA ALA A 306 -0.57 -0.09 13.08
C ALA A 306 -1.07 -1.31 13.87
N ALA A 307 -1.83 -2.18 13.20
CA ALA A 307 -2.32 -3.41 13.81
C ALA A 307 -1.19 -4.38 14.19
N TYR A 308 -0.25 -4.64 13.28
CA TYR A 308 0.89 -5.52 13.58
C TYR A 308 1.80 -4.97 14.67
N LEU A 309 2.05 -3.66 14.69
CA LEU A 309 2.87 -3.03 15.74
C LEU A 309 2.29 -3.31 17.12
N LEU A 310 0.99 -3.14 17.31
CA LEU A 310 0.31 -3.47 18.56
C LEU A 310 0.35 -4.98 18.87
N CYS A 311 0.20 -5.85 17.86
CA CYS A 311 0.33 -7.30 18.05
C CYS A 311 1.74 -7.71 18.48
N PHE A 312 2.78 -7.14 17.87
CA PHE A 312 4.16 -7.41 18.26
C PHE A 312 4.47 -6.89 19.67
N LEU A 313 4.01 -5.69 20.02
CA LEU A 313 4.14 -5.15 21.37
C LEU A 313 3.36 -5.98 22.39
N ALA A 314 2.18 -6.51 22.03
CA ALA A 314 1.41 -7.39 22.91
C ALA A 314 2.14 -8.71 23.20
N ALA A 315 2.85 -9.24 22.22
CA ALA A 315 3.61 -10.48 22.33
C ALA A 315 4.99 -10.30 22.98
N ASP A 316 5.60 -9.12 22.90
CA ASP A 316 6.93 -8.84 23.45
C ASP A 316 6.86 -7.91 24.67
N ALA A 317 6.94 -8.52 25.87
CA ALA A 317 6.86 -7.79 27.13
C ALA A 317 8.00 -6.77 27.33
N ARG A 318 9.21 -7.04 26.78
CA ARG A 318 10.36 -6.14 26.88
C ARG A 318 10.07 -4.85 26.10
N TRP A 319 9.78 -4.97 24.81
CA TRP A 319 9.55 -3.81 23.96
C TRP A 319 8.26 -3.06 24.31
N ARG A 320 7.21 -3.77 24.74
CA ARG A 320 6.02 -3.13 25.33
C ARG A 320 6.39 -2.30 26.56
N GLY A 321 7.25 -2.83 27.43
CA GLY A 321 7.74 -2.12 28.60
C GLY A 321 8.58 -0.89 28.26
N GLU A 322 9.42 -0.94 27.20
CA GLU A 322 10.17 0.22 26.72
C GLU A 322 9.24 1.32 26.19
N VAL A 323 8.28 0.98 25.32
CA VAL A 323 7.29 1.94 24.80
C VAL A 323 6.46 2.53 25.94
N ARG A 324 6.07 1.72 26.94
CA ARG A 324 5.34 2.20 28.10
C ARG A 324 6.14 3.23 28.90
N ARG A 325 7.44 2.96 29.17
CA ARG A 325 8.33 3.90 29.87
C ARG A 325 8.49 5.21 29.11
N GLU A 326 8.58 5.14 27.80
CA GLU A 326 8.66 6.29 26.91
C GLU A 326 7.38 7.14 26.99
N VAL A 327 6.21 6.53 26.91
CA VAL A 327 4.90 7.19 27.05
C VAL A 327 4.77 7.83 28.44
N ASP A 328 5.13 7.10 29.51
CA ASP A 328 5.08 7.62 30.88
C ASP A 328 6.06 8.77 31.12
N ALA A 329 7.22 8.74 30.46
CA ALA A 329 8.19 9.83 30.53
C ALA A 329 7.68 11.08 29.81
N ALA A 330 7.08 10.94 28.63
CA ALA A 330 6.44 12.05 27.91
C ALA A 330 5.29 12.65 28.72
N VAL A 331 4.42 11.81 29.29
CA VAL A 331 3.32 12.27 30.16
C VAL A 331 3.88 13.04 31.37
N ARG A 332 4.89 12.52 32.09
CA ARG A 332 5.49 13.22 33.22
C ARG A 332 6.13 14.56 32.83
N ARG A 333 6.78 14.62 31.69
CA ARG A 333 7.47 15.85 31.22
C ARG A 333 6.51 16.97 30.88
N HIS A 334 5.35 16.62 30.28
CA HIS A 334 4.39 17.59 29.75
C HIS A 334 3.15 17.78 30.64
N ARG A 335 3.04 17.03 31.76
CA ARG A 335 1.94 17.16 32.73
C ARG A 335 1.99 18.51 33.43
N ARG A 336 0.84 19.14 33.60
CA ARG A 336 0.66 20.45 34.23
C ARG A 336 0.07 20.36 35.64
N ALA A 337 -0.69 19.28 35.92
CA ALA A 337 -1.30 18.98 37.19
C ALA A 337 -1.22 17.47 37.49
N ASP A 338 -1.09 17.08 38.77
CA ASP A 338 -0.89 15.68 39.14
C ASP A 338 -2.07 14.77 38.81
N ASP A 339 -3.27 15.30 38.77
CA ASP A 339 -4.53 14.61 38.47
C ASP A 339 -4.88 14.57 36.99
N GLU A 340 -4.04 15.17 36.12
CA GLU A 340 -4.30 15.23 34.69
C GLU A 340 -4.18 13.84 34.05
N ALA A 341 -5.20 13.44 33.27
CA ALA A 341 -5.20 12.15 32.57
C ALA A 341 -4.08 12.09 31.51
N PRO A 342 -3.38 10.95 31.38
CA PRO A 342 -2.31 10.79 30.37
C PRO A 342 -2.74 11.19 28.95
N GLU A 343 -3.95 10.85 28.55
CA GLU A 343 -4.48 11.17 27.22
C GLU A 343 -4.68 12.67 27.01
N ASP A 344 -4.99 13.44 28.08
CA ASP A 344 -5.13 14.90 28.01
C ASP A 344 -3.75 15.57 27.87
N VAL A 345 -2.74 15.03 28.53
CA VAL A 345 -1.36 15.47 28.38
C VAL A 345 -0.88 15.25 26.95
N LEU A 346 -1.03 14.03 26.44
CA LEU A 346 -0.61 13.66 25.09
C LEU A 346 -1.36 14.47 24.01
N ALA A 347 -2.63 14.82 24.25
CA ALA A 347 -3.43 15.59 23.31
C ALA A 347 -2.92 17.02 23.07
N ARG A 348 -2.08 17.54 23.96
CA ARG A 348 -1.51 18.90 23.84
C ARG A 348 -0.13 18.95 23.23
N LEU A 349 0.48 17.80 22.96
CA LEU A 349 1.80 17.75 22.35
C LEU A 349 1.79 18.38 20.98
N THR A 350 2.77 19.22 20.74
CA THR A 350 3.05 19.81 19.41
C THR A 350 3.62 18.75 18.47
N MET A 351 3.66 19.07 17.18
CA MET A 351 4.25 18.18 16.17
C MET A 351 5.72 17.87 16.46
N ASP A 352 6.48 18.86 16.97
CA ASP A 352 7.88 18.67 17.35
C ASP A 352 8.04 17.70 18.53
N GLU A 353 7.17 17.83 19.52
CA GLU A 353 7.15 16.94 20.68
C GLU A 353 6.73 15.52 20.27
N TRP A 354 5.71 15.35 19.40
CA TRP A 354 5.36 14.04 18.86
C TRP A 354 6.51 13.38 18.07
N GLU A 355 7.28 14.16 17.32
CA GLU A 355 8.44 13.64 16.58
C GLU A 355 9.62 13.28 17.51
N ALA A 356 9.75 13.93 18.67
CA ALA A 356 10.89 13.77 19.58
C ALA A 356 10.68 12.73 20.68
N GLU A 357 9.45 12.61 21.21
CA GLU A 357 9.17 11.87 22.44
C GLU A 357 9.05 10.35 22.26
N PHE A 358 8.86 9.83 21.04
CA PHE A 358 8.52 8.42 20.81
C PHE A 358 9.50 7.68 19.88
N PRO A 359 10.83 7.74 20.12
CA PRO A 359 11.82 7.04 19.31
C PRO A 359 11.67 5.51 19.35
N THR A 360 11.26 4.92 20.50
CA THR A 360 11.06 3.47 20.60
C THR A 360 9.88 3.00 19.77
N VAL A 361 8.82 3.79 19.69
CA VAL A 361 7.68 3.51 18.76
C VAL A 361 8.17 3.52 17.30
N ASP A 362 9.03 4.47 16.94
CA ASP A 362 9.61 4.52 15.58
C ASP A 362 10.49 3.31 15.25
N LEU A 363 11.31 2.86 16.20
CA LEU A 363 12.10 1.62 16.06
C LEU A 363 11.18 0.40 15.86
N GLY A 364 10.11 0.30 16.65
CA GLY A 364 9.10 -0.73 16.52
C GLY A 364 8.38 -0.69 15.17
N LEU A 365 8.05 0.51 14.68
CA LEU A 365 7.46 0.69 13.36
C LEU A 365 8.40 0.26 12.24
N ARG A 366 9.67 0.64 12.29
CA ARG A 366 10.69 0.24 11.30
C ARG A 366 10.79 -1.29 11.22
N GLU A 367 10.88 -1.96 12.36
CA GLU A 367 10.95 -3.43 12.40
C GLU A 367 9.63 -4.07 11.93
N THR A 368 8.50 -3.51 12.28
CA THR A 368 7.19 -3.96 11.79
C THR A 368 7.10 -3.85 10.27
N ILE A 369 7.50 -2.71 9.69
CA ILE A 369 7.54 -2.53 8.23
C ILE A 369 8.48 -3.57 7.58
N ARG A 370 9.66 -3.84 8.17
CA ARG A 370 10.56 -4.86 7.65
C ARG A 370 9.90 -6.24 7.58
N HIS A 371 9.08 -6.58 8.56
CA HIS A 371 8.35 -7.85 8.60
C HIS A 371 7.17 -7.90 7.63
N THR A 372 6.44 -6.80 7.48
CA THR A 372 5.13 -6.78 6.81
C THR A 372 5.20 -6.36 5.34
N ILE A 373 6.24 -5.62 4.94
CA ILE A 373 6.39 -5.27 3.53
C ILE A 373 6.74 -6.52 2.72
N THR A 374 5.86 -6.86 1.81
CA THR A 374 5.95 -8.07 0.99
C THR A 374 5.89 -7.71 -0.49
N GLY A 375 6.10 -8.71 -1.35
CA GLY A 375 6.02 -8.51 -2.78
C GLY A 375 7.23 -7.81 -3.36
N CYS A 376 7.01 -6.93 -4.33
CA CYS A 376 8.08 -6.28 -5.07
C CYS A 376 7.71 -4.87 -5.49
N GLY A 377 8.72 -4.05 -5.66
CA GLY A 377 8.60 -2.77 -6.34
C GLY A 377 8.58 -2.93 -7.85
N PHE A 378 8.06 -1.93 -8.56
CA PHE A 378 7.90 -1.92 -10.00
C PHE A 378 8.54 -0.69 -10.62
N ARG A 379 9.21 -0.88 -11.76
CA ARG A 379 9.74 0.21 -12.60
C ARG A 379 9.51 -0.13 -14.07
N TYR A 380 9.46 0.88 -14.90
CA TYR A 380 9.44 0.73 -16.36
C TYR A 380 10.69 1.38 -16.95
N ASN A 381 11.39 0.67 -17.84
CA ASN A 381 12.50 1.26 -18.59
C ASN A 381 11.96 2.23 -19.64
N ALA A 382 12.00 3.52 -19.34
CA ALA A 382 11.52 4.60 -20.19
C ALA A 382 12.62 5.25 -21.03
N SER A 383 13.86 4.75 -20.98
CA SER A 383 15.02 5.36 -21.62
C SER A 383 15.05 5.22 -23.15
N GLY A 384 14.21 4.34 -23.72
CA GLY A 384 14.21 3.99 -25.14
C GLY A 384 15.37 3.10 -25.59
N LYS A 385 16.25 2.68 -24.67
CA LYS A 385 17.43 1.81 -24.91
C LYS A 385 17.54 0.70 -23.86
N ASP A 386 18.34 -0.31 -24.16
CA ASP A 386 18.70 -1.33 -23.20
C ASP A 386 19.62 -0.70 -22.13
N VAL A 387 19.37 -0.96 -20.84
CA VAL A 387 20.13 -0.42 -19.72
C VAL A 387 20.94 -1.53 -19.07
N ALA A 388 22.26 -1.32 -18.91
CA ALA A 388 23.14 -2.31 -18.31
C ALA A 388 22.82 -2.54 -16.82
N ILE A 389 22.91 -3.79 -16.37
CA ILE A 389 22.74 -4.18 -14.96
C ILE A 389 24.12 -4.34 -14.35
N GLY A 390 24.68 -3.23 -13.86
CA GLY A 390 26.03 -3.21 -13.30
C GLY A 390 27.09 -3.72 -14.28
N ALA A 391 28.03 -4.51 -13.76
CA ALA A 391 29.12 -5.13 -14.53
C ALA A 391 28.80 -6.57 -15.01
N SER A 392 27.60 -7.05 -14.82
CA SER A 392 27.20 -8.45 -15.13
C SER A 392 27.21 -8.78 -16.65
N GLY A 393 27.24 -7.77 -17.52
CA GLY A 393 27.03 -7.90 -18.97
C GLY A 393 25.55 -8.11 -19.34
N GLU A 394 24.66 -8.23 -18.36
CA GLU A 394 23.22 -8.33 -18.55
C GLU A 394 22.59 -6.95 -18.75
N VAL A 395 21.45 -6.91 -19.43
CA VAL A 395 20.69 -5.67 -19.66
C VAL A 395 19.23 -5.79 -19.25
N LEU A 396 18.69 -4.68 -18.76
CA LEU A 396 17.25 -4.45 -18.70
C LEU A 396 16.80 -3.93 -20.08
N PRO A 397 16.02 -4.71 -20.84
CA PRO A 397 15.64 -4.31 -22.19
C PRO A 397 14.85 -3.01 -22.24
N ARG A 398 14.96 -2.25 -23.33
CA ARG A 398 14.06 -1.13 -23.61
C ARG A 398 12.60 -1.58 -23.56
N ASP A 399 11.72 -0.70 -23.15
CA ASP A 399 10.27 -0.97 -23.11
C ASP A 399 9.92 -2.23 -22.28
N SER A 400 10.69 -2.50 -21.24
CA SER A 400 10.45 -3.60 -20.30
C SER A 400 10.25 -3.11 -18.89
N TYR A 401 9.80 -4.00 -18.03
CA TYR A 401 9.59 -3.72 -16.62
C TYR A 401 10.70 -4.34 -15.79
N ALA A 402 11.06 -3.68 -14.71
CA ALA A 402 11.91 -4.21 -13.66
C ALA A 402 11.09 -4.44 -12.39
N VAL A 403 11.36 -5.54 -11.71
CA VAL A 403 10.84 -5.83 -10.38
C VAL A 403 11.98 -6.10 -9.41
N PHE A 404 11.84 -5.60 -8.18
CA PHE A 404 12.79 -5.83 -7.09
C PHE A 404 12.03 -6.43 -5.91
N HIS A 405 12.42 -7.66 -5.51
CA HIS A 405 11.76 -8.39 -4.43
C HIS A 405 12.27 -7.91 -3.07
N PHE A 406 11.39 -7.36 -2.23
CA PHE A 406 11.77 -6.76 -0.96
C PHE A 406 12.37 -7.77 0.04
N ASP A 407 11.87 -9.00 0.06
CA ASP A 407 12.37 -10.06 0.93
C ASP A 407 13.84 -10.43 0.65
N THR A 408 14.34 -10.13 -0.56
CA THR A 408 15.77 -10.37 -0.88
C THR A 408 16.71 -9.53 -0.04
N THR A 409 16.19 -8.51 0.63
CA THR A 409 16.92 -7.65 1.54
C THR A 409 16.38 -7.80 2.96
N HIS A 410 15.08 -7.62 3.16
CA HIS A 410 14.47 -7.60 4.50
C HIS A 410 14.48 -8.95 5.22
N MET A 411 14.46 -10.07 4.49
CA MET A 411 14.51 -11.44 5.04
C MET A 411 15.86 -12.12 4.81
N ASP A 412 16.88 -11.39 4.44
CA ASP A 412 18.23 -11.92 4.27
C ASP A 412 19.00 -11.85 5.59
N GLY A 413 19.37 -13.00 6.13
CA GLY A 413 20.12 -13.11 7.40
C GLY A 413 21.50 -12.45 7.42
N ARG A 414 22.04 -12.09 6.23
CA ARG A 414 23.29 -11.31 6.12
C ARG A 414 23.11 -9.86 6.53
N PHE A 415 21.93 -9.29 6.24
CA PHE A 415 21.56 -7.92 6.61
C PHE A 415 20.83 -7.89 7.96
N PHE A 416 19.94 -8.86 8.18
CA PHE A 416 19.11 -8.95 9.37
C PHE A 416 19.22 -10.36 9.99
N PRO A 417 20.19 -10.60 10.89
CA PRO A 417 20.31 -11.89 11.58
C PRO A 417 18.99 -12.30 12.23
N GLU A 418 18.63 -13.59 12.21
CA GLU A 418 17.33 -14.09 12.66
C GLU A 418 16.14 -13.29 12.07
N PRO A 419 15.97 -13.24 10.73
CA PRO A 419 15.11 -12.26 10.07
C PRO A 419 13.62 -12.40 10.41
N LEU A 420 13.19 -13.54 10.92
CA LEU A 420 11.82 -13.76 11.39
C LEU A 420 11.57 -13.29 12.83
N ARG A 421 12.62 -13.03 13.61
CA ARG A 421 12.50 -12.44 14.94
C ARG A 421 12.23 -10.96 14.82
N TRP A 422 11.14 -10.49 15.42
CA TRP A 422 10.85 -9.08 15.54
C TRP A 422 11.69 -8.48 16.66
N ASP A 423 12.60 -7.58 16.32
CA ASP A 423 13.52 -6.94 17.26
C ASP A 423 13.85 -5.50 16.84
N PRO A 424 13.14 -4.51 17.37
CA PRO A 424 13.43 -3.10 17.16
C PRO A 424 14.86 -2.67 17.49
N GLY A 425 15.55 -3.42 18.36
CA GLY A 425 16.95 -3.18 18.72
C GLY A 425 17.93 -3.15 17.55
N ARG A 426 17.54 -3.72 16.42
CA ARG A 426 18.32 -3.70 15.18
C ARG A 426 18.58 -2.29 14.64
N PHE A 427 17.70 -1.36 14.98
CA PHE A 427 17.76 0.02 14.50
C PHE A 427 18.22 1.02 15.55
N VAL A 428 18.63 0.55 16.74
CA VAL A 428 19.22 1.40 17.76
C VAL A 428 20.63 1.82 17.30
N PRO A 429 20.93 3.14 17.22
CA PRO A 429 22.27 3.61 16.91
C PRO A 429 23.27 3.17 17.98
N GLY A 430 24.45 2.68 17.60
CA GLY A 430 25.49 2.34 18.56
C GLY A 430 26.52 1.34 18.02
N PRO A 431 27.63 1.09 18.77
CA PRO A 431 28.71 0.20 18.32
C PRO A 431 28.29 -1.27 18.22
N GLU A 432 27.25 -1.68 18.95
CA GLU A 432 26.67 -3.04 18.88
C GLU A 432 25.30 -3.05 18.20
N GLY A 433 24.68 -1.89 17.98
CA GLY A 433 23.39 -1.73 17.31
C GLY A 433 23.53 -1.67 15.79
N GLY A 434 22.49 -2.11 15.13
CA GLY A 434 22.48 -2.47 13.72
C GLY A 434 22.63 -1.39 12.66
N ASP A 435 23.01 -0.15 12.96
CA ASP A 435 23.40 0.82 11.91
C ASP A 435 24.73 0.47 11.21
N LYS A 436 25.44 -0.57 11.67
CA LYS A 436 26.52 -1.23 10.89
C LYS A 436 25.97 -2.08 9.74
N ASN A 437 24.71 -2.52 9.81
CA ASN A 437 24.03 -3.09 8.69
C ASN A 437 23.57 -1.95 7.81
N ASP A 438 24.34 -1.72 6.79
CA ASP A 438 24.07 -0.86 5.63
C ASP A 438 22.68 -0.19 5.70
N ALA A 439 22.64 1.11 6.07
CA ALA A 439 21.39 1.90 6.06
C ALA A 439 20.63 1.75 4.73
N SER A 440 21.34 1.26 3.71
CA SER A 440 20.81 0.86 2.41
C SER A 440 20.04 -0.47 2.43
N ALA A 441 20.17 -1.33 3.44
CA ALA A 441 19.45 -2.60 3.52
C ALA A 441 17.98 -2.43 3.90
N PHE A 442 17.63 -1.43 4.70
CA PHE A 442 16.25 -1.13 5.02
C PHE A 442 15.61 -0.25 3.94
N ILE A 443 14.72 -0.85 3.16
CA ILE A 443 14.03 -0.19 2.05
C ILE A 443 12.52 0.02 2.33
N GLY A 444 12.10 -0.07 3.58
CA GLY A 444 10.70 0.05 3.98
C GLY A 444 10.08 1.41 3.72
N TRP A 445 10.90 2.47 3.77
CA TRP A 445 10.49 3.82 3.38
C TRP A 445 10.84 4.18 1.92
N GLY A 446 11.05 3.18 1.06
CA GLY A 446 11.65 3.37 -0.25
C GLY A 446 13.14 3.66 -0.15
N ALA A 447 13.78 3.88 -1.29
CA ALA A 447 15.20 4.21 -1.35
C ALA A 447 15.53 5.04 -2.61
N GLY A 448 16.72 5.66 -2.62
CA GLY A 448 17.23 6.40 -3.75
C GLY A 448 16.33 7.54 -4.19
N ARG A 449 15.89 7.51 -5.44
CA ARG A 449 15.11 8.59 -6.06
C ARG A 449 13.62 8.64 -5.67
N HIS A 450 13.11 7.60 -5.03
CA HIS A 450 11.69 7.46 -4.70
C HIS A 450 11.50 7.08 -3.22
N PRO A 451 11.90 7.98 -2.28
CA PRO A 451 11.58 7.80 -0.87
C PRO A 451 10.07 7.92 -0.65
N CYS A 452 9.58 7.37 0.44
CA CYS A 452 8.19 7.52 0.84
C CYS A 452 7.87 8.99 1.13
N LEU A 453 6.97 9.59 0.35
CA LEU A 453 6.56 10.99 0.54
C LEU A 453 5.75 11.19 1.83
N GLY A 454 5.04 10.13 2.27
CA GLY A 454 4.22 10.14 3.48
C GLY A 454 4.95 9.70 4.75
N MET A 455 6.26 9.52 4.74
CA MET A 455 6.99 8.97 5.89
C MET A 455 6.75 9.75 7.19
N ARG A 456 6.78 11.12 7.15
CA ARG A 456 6.52 11.95 8.32
C ARG A 456 5.12 11.71 8.87
N PHE A 457 4.10 11.74 7.99
CA PHE A 457 2.72 11.49 8.39
C PHE A 457 2.54 10.09 8.98
N ALA A 458 3.06 9.06 8.33
CA ALA A 458 2.95 7.69 8.82
C ALA A 458 3.62 7.47 10.18
N ARG A 459 4.81 8.06 10.40
CA ARG A 459 5.49 8.01 11.71
C ARG A 459 4.68 8.71 12.79
N MET A 460 4.17 9.89 12.52
CA MET A 460 3.32 10.65 13.45
C MET A 460 2.03 9.88 13.75
N GLU A 461 1.33 9.40 12.74
CA GLU A 461 0.10 8.60 12.87
C GLU A 461 0.33 7.35 13.75
N MET A 462 1.45 6.64 13.57
CA MET A 462 1.82 5.48 14.38
C MET A 462 2.19 5.88 15.81
N ALA A 463 2.91 6.98 16.01
CA ALA A 463 3.25 7.48 17.33
C ALA A 463 1.97 7.84 18.12
N VAL A 464 1.06 8.61 17.52
CA VAL A 464 -0.22 9.01 18.14
C VAL A 464 -1.06 7.79 18.49
N THR A 465 -1.26 6.87 17.52
CA THR A 465 -2.10 5.68 17.73
C THR A 465 -1.52 4.77 18.81
N THR A 466 -0.21 4.49 18.76
CA THR A 466 0.45 3.58 19.68
C THR A 466 0.54 4.18 21.08
N ALA A 467 0.96 5.46 21.20
CA ALA A 467 1.13 6.09 22.49
C ALA A 467 -0.20 6.23 23.25
N LEU A 468 -1.28 6.66 22.59
CA LEU A 468 -2.60 6.74 23.19
C LEU A 468 -3.17 5.37 23.57
N PHE A 469 -2.94 4.33 22.75
CA PHE A 469 -3.33 2.96 23.09
C PHE A 469 -2.59 2.46 24.33
N VAL A 470 -1.26 2.63 24.39
CA VAL A 470 -0.41 2.20 25.51
C VAL A 470 -0.65 3.04 26.77
N ALA A 471 -0.99 4.32 26.63
CA ALA A 471 -1.36 5.17 27.76
C ALA A 471 -2.64 4.69 28.46
N LYS A 472 -3.60 4.20 27.67
CA LYS A 472 -4.95 3.88 28.16
C LYS A 472 -5.13 2.42 28.56
N PHE A 473 -4.41 1.48 27.91
CA PHE A 473 -4.68 0.05 28.04
C PHE A 473 -3.47 -0.77 28.47
N ASP A 474 -3.74 -1.79 29.31
CA ASP A 474 -2.94 -3.00 29.45
C ASP A 474 -3.49 -4.04 28.47
N PHE A 475 -2.63 -4.75 27.73
CA PHE A 475 -3.09 -5.63 26.66
C PHE A 475 -2.17 -6.82 26.43
N ASP A 476 -2.77 -7.92 25.99
CA ASP A 476 -2.11 -9.18 25.60
C ASP A 476 -2.58 -9.62 24.21
N LEU A 477 -1.72 -10.33 23.50
CA LEU A 477 -2.09 -10.98 22.24
C LEU A 477 -2.84 -12.27 22.55
N VAL A 478 -3.99 -12.48 21.88
CA VAL A 478 -4.78 -13.69 22.00
C VAL A 478 -5.22 -14.20 20.62
N ASP A 479 -5.47 -15.52 20.52
CA ASP A 479 -6.04 -16.14 19.34
C ASP A 479 -7.58 -16.00 19.28
N GLY A 480 -8.21 -16.66 18.31
CA GLY A 480 -9.67 -16.63 18.12
C GLY A 480 -10.47 -17.29 19.25
N GLU A 481 -9.84 -18.08 20.10
CA GLU A 481 -10.43 -18.74 21.28
C GLU A 481 -10.18 -17.94 22.57
N GLY A 482 -9.45 -16.82 22.47
CA GLY A 482 -9.08 -15.98 23.61
C GLY A 482 -7.87 -16.50 24.42
N LYS A 483 -7.16 -17.49 23.90
CA LYS A 483 -5.94 -18.02 24.52
C LYS A 483 -4.76 -17.10 24.22
N ARG A 484 -3.96 -16.82 25.24
CA ARG A 484 -2.77 -15.96 25.13
C ARG A 484 -1.76 -16.57 24.15
N MET A 485 -1.19 -15.70 23.33
CA MET A 485 -0.12 -16.00 22.38
C MET A 485 1.16 -15.30 22.84
N ASP A 486 2.27 -16.05 22.93
CA ASP A 486 3.57 -15.50 23.36
C ASP A 486 4.38 -14.91 22.20
N LYS A 487 3.93 -15.10 20.95
CA LYS A 487 4.53 -14.52 19.75
C LYS A 487 3.50 -14.34 18.65
N VAL A 488 3.75 -13.38 17.77
CA VAL A 488 3.06 -13.29 16.47
C VAL A 488 3.57 -14.47 15.61
N PRO A 489 2.69 -15.27 15.00
CA PRO A 489 3.11 -16.42 14.19
C PRO A 489 4.00 -16.02 13.02
N ASP A 490 5.07 -16.78 12.75
CA ASP A 490 6.05 -16.48 11.69
C ASP A 490 5.42 -16.48 10.28
N ASN A 491 4.31 -17.22 10.12
CA ASN A 491 3.53 -17.29 8.88
C ASN A 491 2.33 -16.33 8.84
N SER A 492 2.20 -15.42 9.80
CA SER A 492 1.10 -14.45 9.85
C SER A 492 1.09 -13.55 8.62
N VAL A 493 2.27 -13.14 8.14
CA VAL A 493 2.41 -12.31 6.94
C VAL A 493 2.41 -13.17 5.68
N ASP A 494 1.42 -12.95 4.81
CA ASP A 494 1.35 -13.63 3.50
C ASP A 494 2.33 -12.99 2.50
N ARG A 495 3.52 -13.60 2.34
CA ARG A 495 4.57 -13.09 1.45
C ARG A 495 4.27 -13.24 -0.04
N ASN A 496 3.16 -13.88 -0.40
CA ASN A 496 2.69 -13.94 -1.78
C ASN A 496 1.83 -12.74 -2.19
N ARG A 497 1.49 -11.86 -1.24
CA ARG A 497 0.77 -10.61 -1.51
C ARG A 497 1.70 -9.55 -2.10
N HIS A 498 1.10 -8.52 -2.69
CA HIS A 498 1.82 -7.40 -3.31
C HIS A 498 1.92 -6.17 -2.39
N SER A 499 1.28 -6.21 -1.25
CA SER A 499 1.25 -5.17 -0.22
C SER A 499 1.12 -5.82 1.16
N ALA A 500 1.30 -5.04 2.21
CA ALA A 500 0.95 -5.46 3.56
C ALA A 500 -0.50 -5.96 3.59
N SER A 501 -0.77 -7.00 4.33
CA SER A 501 -2.08 -7.66 4.37
C SER A 501 -2.42 -8.15 5.77
N LYS A 502 -3.73 -8.28 6.02
CA LYS A 502 -4.23 -8.90 7.26
C LYS A 502 -3.65 -10.31 7.38
N PRO A 503 -3.40 -10.80 8.60
CA PRO A 503 -2.85 -12.13 8.82
C PRO A 503 -3.78 -13.23 8.31
N ARG A 504 -3.22 -14.40 7.99
CA ARG A 504 -4.00 -15.57 7.60
C ARG A 504 -4.88 -16.09 8.74
N GLU A 505 -4.31 -16.14 9.93
CA GLU A 505 -5.00 -16.53 11.16
C GLU A 505 -5.31 -15.28 11.97
N LYS A 506 -6.55 -15.16 12.44
CA LYS A 506 -6.98 -14.00 13.22
C LYS A 506 -6.23 -13.94 14.53
N MET A 507 -5.76 -12.75 14.85
CA MET A 507 -5.16 -12.39 16.13
C MET A 507 -5.96 -11.24 16.73
N PHE A 508 -6.12 -11.25 18.05
CA PHE A 508 -6.88 -10.25 18.78
C PHE A 508 -6.04 -9.65 19.91
N LEU A 509 -6.39 -8.45 20.32
CA LEU A 509 -5.88 -7.83 21.53
C LEU A 509 -6.95 -7.94 22.61
N LYS A 510 -6.62 -8.65 23.71
CA LYS A 510 -7.40 -8.62 24.94
C LYS A 510 -6.83 -7.51 25.81
N TYR A 511 -7.67 -6.56 26.22
CA TYR A 511 -7.21 -5.36 26.91
C TYR A 511 -8.08 -4.99 28.11
N THR A 512 -7.49 -4.29 29.07
CA THR A 512 -8.15 -3.72 30.26
C THR A 512 -7.73 -2.25 30.37
N LEU A 513 -8.50 -1.45 31.15
CA LEU A 513 -8.03 -0.11 31.45
C LEU A 513 -6.74 -0.18 32.28
N ARG A 514 -5.80 0.67 31.94
CA ARG A 514 -4.58 0.84 32.67
C ARG A 514 -4.88 1.56 34.00
N LYS A 515 -4.32 1.04 35.10
CA LYS A 515 -4.44 1.61 36.42
C LYS A 515 -3.37 2.68 36.69
#